data_b1beded1fc1aa927dc8935922d01aaf4
#
_entry.id   b1beded1fc1aa927dc8935922d01aaf4
#
_cell.length_a   1.000
_cell.length_b   1.000
_cell.length_c   1.000
_cell.angle_alpha   90.00
_cell.angle_beta   90.00
_cell.angle_gamma   90.00
#
_symmetry.space_group_name_H-M   'P 1'
#
loop_
_entity.id
_entity.type
_entity.pdbx_description
1 polymer ?
#
loop_
_entity_poly.entity_id
_entity_poly.type
_entity_poly.pdbx_seq_one_letter_code
_entity_poly.pdbx_strand_id
1 'polypeptide(L)'
;MERKEFIDNIRKVAARVLPKGSELYLYGSRARGDWHEDSDWDMLLLLDKKGNESDDFRRYVYPIMEHGFDLMQYFSIHTYSKDEWHNGPHPMFFYNVEHDKQ
;
A
#
# COMPACT_ATOMS: atom_id res chain seq x y z
N MET A 1 11.44 -5.22 -13.36
CA MET A 1 9.99 -5.42 -13.59
C MET A 1 9.35 -4.09 -13.95
N GLU A 2 8.56 -4.08 -14.98
CA GLU A 2 7.87 -2.86 -15.39
C GLU A 2 6.77 -2.49 -14.41
N ARG A 3 6.55 -1.18 -14.26
CA ARG A 3 5.55 -0.65 -13.34
C ARG A 3 4.15 -1.23 -13.57
N LYS A 4 3.71 -1.28 -14.81
CA LYS A 4 2.38 -1.81 -15.15
C LYS A 4 2.22 -3.27 -14.76
N GLU A 5 3.21 -4.07 -15.08
CA GLU A 5 3.22 -5.50 -14.75
C GLU A 5 3.16 -5.72 -13.23
N PHE A 6 3.95 -4.96 -12.49
CA PHE A 6 3.96 -5.02 -11.03
C PHE A 6 2.60 -4.64 -10.45
N ILE A 7 2.04 -3.52 -10.91
CA ILE A 7 0.75 -3.03 -10.42
C ILE A 7 -0.36 -4.03 -10.71
N ASP A 8 -0.37 -4.63 -11.91
CA ASP A 8 -1.37 -5.63 -12.27
C ASP A 8 -1.29 -6.86 -11.35
N ASN A 9 -0.07 -7.30 -11.04
CA ASN A 9 0.15 -8.42 -10.12
C ASN A 9 -0.36 -8.10 -8.72
N ILE A 10 -0.04 -6.92 -8.21
CA ILE A 10 -0.46 -6.51 -6.86
C ILE A 10 -1.98 -6.34 -6.79
N ARG A 11 -2.60 -5.81 -7.83
CA ARG A 11 -4.06 -5.71 -7.88
C ARG A 11 -4.75 -7.06 -7.75
N LYS A 12 -4.20 -8.09 -8.39
CA LYS A 12 -4.76 -9.46 -8.31
C LYS A 12 -4.68 -10.00 -6.89
N VAL A 13 -3.55 -9.82 -6.23
CA VAL A 13 -3.38 -10.27 -4.83
C VAL A 13 -4.31 -9.48 -3.91
N ALA A 14 -4.33 -8.16 -4.05
CA ALA A 14 -5.16 -7.29 -3.23
C ALA A 14 -6.66 -7.64 -3.35
N ALA A 15 -7.14 -7.86 -4.57
CA ALA A 15 -8.53 -8.24 -4.80
C ALA A 15 -8.90 -9.55 -4.09
N ARG A 16 -7.93 -10.43 -3.93
CA ARG A 16 -8.14 -11.73 -3.31
C ARG A 16 -8.12 -11.69 -1.78
N VAL A 17 -7.29 -10.83 -1.19
CA VAL A 17 -7.03 -10.85 0.26
C VAL A 17 -7.65 -9.69 1.03
N LEU A 18 -7.91 -8.55 0.39
CA LEU A 18 -8.39 -7.36 1.11
C LEU A 18 -9.90 -7.35 1.29
N PRO A 19 -10.40 -6.81 2.42
CA PRO A 19 -11.84 -6.64 2.63
C PRO A 19 -12.43 -5.72 1.56
N LYS A 20 -13.69 -5.94 1.22
CA LYS A 20 -14.42 -5.09 0.30
C LYS A 20 -14.41 -3.64 0.79
N GLY A 21 -14.19 -2.71 -0.12
CA GLY A 21 -14.12 -1.28 0.21
C GLY A 21 -12.74 -0.79 0.61
N SER A 22 -11.75 -1.68 0.73
CA SER A 22 -10.37 -1.27 1.00
C SER A 22 -9.77 -0.57 -0.21
N GLU A 23 -8.79 0.32 0.05
CA GLU A 23 -8.07 1.04 -1.00
C GLU A 23 -6.58 0.83 -0.81
N LEU A 24 -5.86 0.64 -1.91
CA LEU A 24 -4.42 0.48 -1.91
C LEU A 24 -3.83 1.50 -2.89
N TYR A 25 -2.94 2.35 -2.39
CA TYR A 25 -2.33 3.43 -3.17
C TYR A 25 -0.82 3.26 -3.24
N LEU A 26 -0.26 3.66 -4.36
CA LEU A 26 1.18 3.80 -4.54
C LEU A 26 1.54 5.27 -4.31
N TYR A 27 2.63 5.52 -3.56
CA TYR A 27 3.16 6.87 -3.38
C TYR A 27 4.70 6.82 -3.42
N GLY A 28 5.34 7.94 -3.15
CA GLY A 28 6.80 8.02 -3.14
C GLY A 28 7.42 7.99 -4.53
N SER A 29 8.70 7.62 -4.60
CA SER A 29 9.48 7.71 -5.83
C SER A 29 8.91 6.88 -6.99
N ARG A 30 8.34 5.71 -6.71
CA ARG A 30 7.72 4.87 -7.74
C ARG A 30 6.47 5.53 -8.34
N ALA A 31 5.72 6.29 -7.56
CA ALA A 31 4.56 7.04 -8.04
C ALA A 31 4.98 8.28 -8.81
N ARG A 32 6.00 9.01 -8.32
CA ARG A 32 6.47 10.24 -8.96
C ARG A 32 7.28 10.00 -10.24
N GLY A 33 7.84 8.80 -10.39
CA GLY A 33 8.67 8.49 -11.57
C GLY A 33 10.17 8.74 -11.38
N ASP A 34 10.63 9.16 -10.21
CA ASP A 34 12.05 9.38 -9.91
C ASP A 34 12.70 8.19 -9.18
N TRP A 35 12.22 7.00 -9.49
CA TRP A 35 12.67 5.77 -8.84
C TRP A 35 13.95 5.21 -9.46
N HIS A 36 14.65 4.39 -8.67
CA HIS A 36 15.75 3.53 -9.10
C HIS A 36 15.33 2.07 -9.02
N GLU A 37 16.09 1.17 -9.61
CA GLU A 37 15.81 -0.28 -9.53
C GLU A 37 15.75 -0.79 -8.09
N ASP A 38 16.56 -0.19 -7.20
CA ASP A 38 16.61 -0.57 -5.79
C ASP A 38 15.57 0.15 -4.92
N SER A 39 14.77 1.04 -5.51
CA SER A 39 13.76 1.77 -4.75
C SER A 39 12.64 0.85 -4.28
N ASP A 40 12.23 1.02 -3.01
CA ASP A 40 11.08 0.31 -2.46
C ASP A 40 9.79 0.80 -3.11
N TRP A 41 8.79 -0.05 -3.10
CA TRP A 41 7.44 0.32 -3.49
C TRP A 41 6.70 0.81 -2.25
N ASP A 42 6.52 2.11 -2.14
CA ASP A 42 5.84 2.74 -0.99
C ASP A 42 4.33 2.72 -1.23
N MET A 43 3.61 2.06 -0.34
CA MET A 43 2.17 1.87 -0.49
C MET A 43 1.42 2.27 0.76
N LEU A 44 0.22 2.79 0.56
CA LEU A 44 -0.73 3.12 1.61
C LEU A 44 -1.95 2.20 1.46
N LEU A 45 -2.23 1.44 2.52
CA LEU A 45 -3.41 0.57 2.58
C LEU A 45 -4.44 1.19 3.52
N LEU A 46 -5.62 1.45 3.01
CA LEU A 46 -6.75 1.95 3.79
C LEU A 46 -7.80 0.85 3.90
N LEU A 47 -8.02 0.36 5.11
CA LEU A 47 -8.99 -0.69 5.39
C LEU A 47 -10.35 -0.07 5.72
N ASP A 48 -11.40 -0.61 5.12
CA ASP A 48 -12.77 -0.16 5.36
C ASP A 48 -13.36 -0.86 6.59
N LYS A 49 -12.77 -0.55 7.75
CA LYS A 49 -13.23 -1.06 9.04
C LYS A 49 -12.77 -0.11 10.15
N LYS A 50 -13.36 -0.23 11.33
CA LYS A 50 -12.98 0.59 12.47
C LYS A 50 -11.74 0.02 13.14
N GLY A 51 -10.75 0.88 13.38
CA GLY A 51 -9.52 0.55 14.10
C GLY A 51 -8.66 -0.49 13.40
N ASN A 52 -7.53 -0.79 14.01
CA ASN A 52 -6.60 -1.81 13.54
C ASN A 52 -6.56 -2.96 14.54
N GLU A 53 -6.71 -4.18 14.05
CA GLU A 53 -6.54 -5.38 14.86
C GLU A 53 -5.11 -5.92 14.72
N SER A 54 -4.64 -6.63 15.73
CA SER A 54 -3.29 -7.19 15.71
C SER A 54 -3.05 -8.17 14.55
N ASP A 55 -4.11 -8.77 14.02
CA ASP A 55 -4.03 -9.73 12.91
C ASP A 55 -4.01 -9.07 11.53
N ASP A 56 -4.22 -7.75 11.43
CA ASP A 56 -4.35 -7.08 10.13
C ASP A 56 -3.10 -7.22 9.28
N PHE A 57 -1.93 -7.11 9.89
CA PHE A 57 -0.68 -7.27 9.17
C PHE A 57 -0.59 -8.67 8.54
N ARG A 58 -0.82 -9.72 9.32
CA ARG A 58 -0.71 -11.10 8.85
C ARG A 58 -1.78 -11.43 7.81
N ARG A 59 -2.98 -10.89 7.97
CA ARG A 59 -4.13 -11.20 7.13
C ARG A 59 -4.11 -10.46 5.79
N TYR A 60 -3.70 -9.21 5.80
CA TYR A 60 -3.83 -8.32 4.65
C TYR A 60 -2.51 -7.83 4.08
N VAL A 61 -1.56 -7.50 4.93
CA VAL A 61 -0.29 -6.90 4.49
C VAL A 61 0.71 -7.98 4.08
N TYR A 62 0.87 -9.00 4.91
CA TYR A 62 1.86 -10.06 4.68
C TYR A 62 1.68 -10.76 3.33
N PRO A 63 0.46 -11.15 2.90
CA PRO A 63 0.29 -11.79 1.58
C PRO A 63 0.76 -10.91 0.42
N ILE A 64 0.57 -9.59 0.51
CA ILE A 64 1.02 -8.65 -0.51
C ILE A 64 2.54 -8.58 -0.51
N MET A 65 3.15 -8.46 0.67
CA MET A 65 4.61 -8.42 0.80
C MET A 65 5.25 -9.72 0.31
N GLU A 66 4.68 -10.87 0.67
CA GLU A 66 5.17 -12.17 0.24
C GLU A 66 5.17 -12.29 -1.28
N HIS A 67 4.11 -11.82 -1.92
CA HIS A 67 4.05 -11.80 -3.39
C HIS A 67 5.15 -10.92 -3.98
N GLY A 68 5.43 -9.78 -3.34
CA GLY A 68 6.54 -8.92 -3.75
C GLY A 68 7.88 -9.62 -3.64
N PHE A 69 8.14 -10.31 -2.54
CA PHE A 69 9.38 -11.06 -2.36
C PHE A 69 9.55 -12.14 -3.44
N ASP A 70 8.46 -12.81 -3.82
CA ASP A 70 8.49 -13.79 -4.91
C ASP A 70 8.89 -13.15 -6.25
N LEU A 71 8.59 -11.87 -6.42
CA LEU A 71 8.96 -11.09 -7.61
C LEU A 71 10.27 -10.33 -7.41
N MET A 72 10.98 -10.57 -6.30
CA MET A 72 12.22 -9.88 -5.92
C MET A 72 12.03 -8.35 -5.81
N GLN A 73 10.86 -7.93 -5.34
CA GLN A 73 10.53 -6.54 -5.10
C GLN A 73 10.27 -6.33 -3.60
N TYR A 74 10.59 -5.15 -3.10
CA TYR A 74 10.45 -4.82 -1.68
C TYR A 74 9.42 -3.71 -1.50
N PHE A 75 8.58 -3.88 -0.47
CA PHE A 75 7.48 -2.98 -0.18
C PHE A 75 7.65 -2.32 1.17
N SER A 76 7.19 -1.08 1.25
CA SER A 76 6.93 -0.39 2.50
C SER A 76 5.44 -0.08 2.52
N ILE A 77 4.66 -0.80 3.33
CA ILE A 77 3.21 -0.65 3.37
C ILE A 77 2.79 -0.05 4.70
N HIS A 78 2.17 1.13 4.64
CA HIS A 78 1.57 1.78 5.81
C HIS A 78 0.08 1.53 5.79
N THR A 79 -0.46 1.08 6.93
CA THR A 79 -1.86 0.64 7.03
C THR A 79 -2.62 1.50 8.02
N TYR A 80 -3.78 2.01 7.59
CA TYR A 80 -4.71 2.77 8.41
C TYR A 80 -6.14 2.32 8.10
N SER A 81 -7.08 2.56 9.02
CA SER A 81 -8.47 2.51 8.64
C SER A 81 -8.80 3.77 7.81
N LYS A 82 -9.82 3.71 6.98
CA LYS A 82 -10.26 4.88 6.23
C LYS A 82 -10.60 6.04 7.16
N ASP A 83 -11.28 5.76 8.27
CA ASP A 83 -11.65 6.77 9.24
C ASP A 83 -10.42 7.45 9.86
N GLU A 84 -9.44 6.67 10.30
CA GLU A 84 -8.20 7.22 10.86
C GLU A 84 -7.48 8.11 9.85
N TRP A 85 -7.44 7.69 8.60
CA TRP A 85 -6.72 8.43 7.57
C TRP A 85 -7.40 9.76 7.23
N HIS A 86 -8.71 9.74 7.04
CA HIS A 86 -9.45 10.93 6.61
C HIS A 86 -9.82 11.88 7.75
N ASN A 87 -10.12 11.37 8.93
CA ASN A 87 -10.68 12.14 10.03
C ASN A 87 -9.77 12.27 11.26
N GLY A 88 -8.68 11.52 11.30
CA GLY A 88 -7.75 11.57 12.42
C GLY A 88 -6.77 12.72 12.32
N PRO A 89 -5.86 12.85 13.31
CA PRO A 89 -4.77 13.81 13.20
C PRO A 89 -3.92 13.56 11.97
N HIS A 90 -3.56 14.60 11.23
CA HIS A 90 -2.82 14.49 9.98
C HIS A 90 -1.35 14.89 10.17
N PRO A 91 -0.41 13.92 10.25
CA PRO A 91 1.02 14.23 10.27
C PRO A 91 1.50 14.71 8.90
N MET A 92 2.72 15.23 8.84
CA MET A 92 3.35 15.62 7.56
C MET A 92 3.29 14.49 6.53
N PHE A 93 3.45 13.26 6.99
CA PHE A 93 3.34 12.06 6.15
C PHE A 93 2.03 12.03 5.36
N PHE A 94 0.90 12.37 6.00
CA PHE A 94 -0.41 12.41 5.34
C PHE A 94 -0.39 13.32 4.11
N TYR A 95 0.12 14.53 4.26
CA TYR A 95 0.12 15.51 3.17
C TYR A 95 1.03 15.09 2.03
N ASN A 96 2.18 14.51 2.33
CA ASN A 96 3.10 14.01 1.32
C ASN A 96 2.47 12.87 0.51
N VAL A 97 1.80 11.94 1.18
CA VAL A 97 1.15 10.80 0.52
C VAL A 97 -0.03 11.28 -0.32
N GLU A 98 -0.88 12.18 0.22
CA GLU A 98 -2.02 12.72 -0.53
C GLU A 98 -1.59 13.43 -1.81
N HIS A 99 -0.43 14.06 -1.79
CA HIS A 99 0.14 14.71 -2.98
C HIS A 99 0.61 13.69 -4.04
N ASP A 100 1.26 12.61 -3.60
CA ASP A 100 1.93 11.65 -4.49
C ASP A 100 1.07 10.45 -4.90
N LYS A 101 0.03 10.09 -4.12
CA LYS A 101 -0.63 8.80 -4.25
C LYS A 101 -1.31 8.57 -5.59
N GLN A 102 -1.24 7.35 -6.01
CA GLN A 102 -1.88 6.86 -7.22
C GLN A 102 -2.61 5.55 -6.95
#